data_fc6cc7e6b840ce05a3b110b1f2b48c50
#
_entry.id   fc6cc7e6b840ce05a3b110b1f2b48c50
#
_cell.length_a   1.000
_cell.length_b   1.000
_cell.length_c   1.000
_cell.angle_alpha   90.00
_cell.angle_beta   90.00
_cell.angle_gamma   90.00
#
_symmetry.space_group_name_H-M   'P 1'
#
loop_
_entity.id
_entity.type
_entity.pdbx_description
1 polymer ?
#
loop_
_entity_poly.entity_id
_entity_poly.type
_entity_poly.pdbx_seq_one_letter_code
_entity_poly.pdbx_strand_id
1 'polypeptide(L)' 'MKYELKDDYIELFKLLKVLDLVDSGAQAKMIIAEGYVKRNSEIETRKRAKIIAGDTIEVADVIIEVII' A
#
# COMPACT_ATOMS: atom_id res chain seq x y z
N MET A 1 -8.34 -0.02 8.24
CA MET A 1 -7.26 -0.04 9.25
C MET A 1 -6.37 1.17 9.10
N LYS A 2 -5.56 1.45 10.10
CA LYS A 2 -4.65 2.59 10.07
C LYS A 2 -3.22 2.10 10.12
N TYR A 3 -2.34 2.76 9.37
CA TYR A 3 -0.91 2.52 9.43
C TYR A 3 -0.21 3.79 9.86
N GLU A 4 0.55 3.74 10.95
CA GLU A 4 1.30 4.88 11.47
C GLU A 4 2.68 4.91 10.84
N LEU A 5 2.96 5.97 10.07
CA LEU A 5 4.26 6.16 9.45
C LEU A 5 5.32 6.50 10.50
N LYS A 6 6.48 5.89 10.35
CA LYS A 6 7.65 6.15 11.21
C LYS A 6 8.70 6.98 10.50
N ASP A 7 8.60 7.06 9.18
CA ASP A 7 9.50 7.82 8.31
C ASP A 7 8.68 8.76 7.43
N ASP A 8 9.32 9.43 6.48
CA ASP A 8 8.62 10.36 5.58
C ASP A 8 7.67 9.64 4.64
N TYR A 9 7.96 8.40 4.29
CA TYR A 9 7.14 7.59 3.40
C TYR A 9 7.42 6.11 3.61
N ILE A 10 6.56 5.28 3.01
CA ILE A 10 6.81 3.85 2.87
C ILE A 10 6.51 3.46 1.43
N GLU A 11 7.33 2.59 0.84
CA GLU A 11 7.05 2.07 -0.50
C GLU A 11 5.81 1.18 -0.46
N LEU A 12 4.96 1.29 -1.48
CA LEU A 12 3.65 0.62 -1.51
C LEU A 12 3.74 -0.88 -1.25
N PHE A 13 4.66 -1.59 -1.91
CA PHE A 13 4.76 -3.04 -1.71
C PHE A 13 5.17 -3.39 -0.27
N LYS A 14 5.99 -2.54 0.36
CA LYS A 14 6.39 -2.75 1.75
C LYS A 14 5.23 -2.53 2.72
N LEU A 15 4.37 -1.55 2.41
CA LEU A 15 3.18 -1.31 3.22
C LEU A 15 2.28 -2.55 3.26
N LEU A 16 2.02 -3.16 2.10
CA LEU A 16 1.20 -4.36 2.03
C LEU A 16 1.82 -5.52 2.80
N LYS A 17 3.15 -5.64 2.73
CA LYS A 17 3.86 -6.70 3.42
C LYS A 17 3.86 -6.51 4.93
N VAL A 18 4.14 -5.30 5.41
CA VAL A 18 4.23 -5.03 6.85
C VAL A 18 2.88 -5.19 7.53
N LEU A 19 1.78 -4.97 6.81
CA LEU A 19 0.43 -5.17 7.32
C LEU A 19 -0.06 -6.60 7.16
N ASP A 20 0.81 -7.47 6.66
CA ASP A 20 0.52 -8.90 6.51
C ASP A 20 -0.68 -9.18 5.58
N LEU A 21 -0.87 -8.32 4.59
CA LEU A 21 -1.93 -8.47 3.59
C LEU A 21 -1.51 -9.37 2.44
N VAL A 22 -0.23 -9.67 2.35
CA VAL A 22 0.37 -10.54 1.35
C VAL A 22 1.41 -11.43 2.03
N ASP A 23 1.74 -12.55 1.40
CA ASP A 23 2.70 -13.51 1.97
C ASP A 23 4.15 -13.08 1.76
N SER A 24 4.42 -12.30 0.73
CA SER A 24 5.79 -11.90 0.38
C SER A 24 5.81 -10.59 -0.37
N GLY A 25 7.00 -9.98 -0.44
CA GLY A 25 7.20 -8.79 -1.26
C GLY A 25 6.95 -9.06 -2.74
N ALA A 26 7.30 -10.25 -3.22
CA ALA A 26 7.04 -10.63 -4.61
C ALA A 26 5.54 -10.67 -4.92
N GLN A 27 4.75 -11.22 -4.02
CA GLN A 27 3.29 -11.23 -4.17
C GLN A 27 2.73 -9.81 -4.16
N ALA A 28 3.21 -8.96 -3.27
CA ALA A 28 2.79 -7.57 -3.21
C ALA A 28 3.06 -6.87 -4.55
N LYS A 29 4.26 -7.03 -5.09
CA LYS A 29 4.63 -6.41 -6.35
C LYS A 29 3.75 -6.88 -7.50
N MET A 30 3.39 -8.15 -7.50
CA MET A 30 2.54 -8.73 -8.54
C MET A 30 1.13 -8.13 -8.51
N ILE A 31 0.48 -8.09 -7.36
CA ILE A 31 -0.88 -7.56 -7.28
C ILE A 31 -0.94 -6.06 -7.57
N ILE A 32 0.09 -5.32 -7.20
CA ILE A 32 0.17 -3.90 -7.53
C ILE A 32 0.27 -3.73 -9.06
N ALA A 33 1.17 -4.46 -9.69
CA ALA A 33 1.39 -4.35 -11.14
C ALA A 33 0.14 -4.75 -11.92
N GLU A 34 -0.67 -5.65 -11.39
CA GLU A 34 -1.90 -6.11 -12.05
C GLU A 34 -3.10 -5.20 -11.80
N GLY A 35 -2.94 -4.12 -11.04
CA GLY A 35 -3.99 -3.12 -10.85
C GLY A 35 -4.99 -3.44 -9.75
N TYR A 36 -4.63 -4.29 -8.81
CA TYR A 36 -5.52 -4.63 -7.69
C TYR A 36 -5.44 -3.67 -6.51
N VAL A 37 -4.59 -2.65 -6.60
CA VAL A 37 -4.38 -1.71 -5.51
C VAL A 37 -4.74 -0.29 -5.96
N LYS A 38 -5.47 0.42 -5.12
CA LYS A 38 -5.82 1.82 -5.36
C LYS A 38 -5.15 2.72 -4.34
N ARG A 39 -4.75 3.89 -4.78
CA ARG A 39 -4.23 4.96 -3.93
C ARG A 39 -5.11 6.17 -4.13
N ASN A 40 -5.76 6.62 -3.05
CA ASN A 40 -6.68 7.77 -3.11
C ASN A 40 -7.71 7.61 -4.22
N SER A 41 -8.31 6.42 -4.31
CA SER A 41 -9.38 6.05 -5.25
C SER A 41 -8.92 5.84 -6.69
N GLU A 42 -7.62 5.91 -6.98
CA GLU A 42 -7.07 5.66 -8.31
C GLU A 42 -6.18 4.43 -8.30
N ILE A 43 -6.23 3.65 -9.39
CA ILE A 43 -5.40 2.45 -9.50
C ILE A 43 -3.92 2.88 -9.50
N GLU A 44 -3.14 2.27 -8.62
CA GLU A 44 -1.71 2.50 -8.52
C GLU A 44 -0.97 1.24 -8.93
N THR A 45 -0.20 1.32 -10.01
CA THR A 45 0.55 0.16 -10.52
C THR A 45 2.05 0.23 -10.22
N ARG A 46 2.51 1.32 -9.65
CA ARG A 46 3.92 1.47 -9.29
C ARG A 46 4.18 0.82 -7.93
N LYS A 47 4.89 -0.29 -7.95
CA LYS A 47 5.15 -1.07 -6.73
C LYS A 47 5.98 -0.32 -5.69
N ARG A 48 6.82 0.63 -6.12
CA ARG A 48 7.65 1.44 -5.23
C ARG A 48 7.11 2.86 -5.04
N ALA A 49 5.81 3.07 -5.30
CA ALA A 49 5.19 4.37 -5.06
C ALA A 49 5.43 4.78 -3.61
N LYS A 50 5.81 6.03 -3.40
CA LYS A 50 6.06 6.55 -2.06
C LYS A 50 4.74 6.94 -1.42
N ILE A 51 4.32 6.15 -0.44
CA ILE A 51 3.06 6.38 0.28
C ILE A 51 3.36 7.25 1.49
N ILE A 52 2.62 8.34 1.61
CA ILE A 52 2.83 9.34 2.65
C ILE A 52 1.60 9.45 3.56
N ALA A 53 1.76 10.16 4.67
CA ALA A 53 0.65 10.42 5.57
C ALA A 53 -0.45 11.17 4.83
N GLY A 54 -1.69 10.78 5.04
CA GLY A 54 -2.85 11.32 4.34
C GLY A 54 -3.28 10.48 3.16
N ASP A 55 -2.43 9.54 2.70
CA ASP A 55 -2.83 8.62 1.63
C ASP A 55 -3.78 7.56 2.15
N THR A 56 -4.71 7.14 1.30
CA THR A 56 -5.61 6.01 1.55
C THR A 56 -5.34 4.94 0.51
N ILE A 57 -5.04 3.75 0.97
CA ILE A 57 -4.73 2.60 0.10
C ILE A 57 -5.86 1.59 0.21
N GLU A 58 -6.35 1.11 -0.93
CA GLU A 58 -7.35 0.05 -0.97
C GLU A 58 -6.78 -1.17 -1.66
N VAL A 59 -6.92 -2.32 -1.02
CA VAL A 59 -6.56 -3.61 -1.59
C VAL A 59 -7.61 -4.63 -1.16
N ALA A 60 -8.26 -5.27 -2.14
CA ALA A 60 -9.41 -6.15 -1.88
C ALA A 60 -10.45 -5.37 -1.04
N ASP A 61 -10.91 -5.94 0.08
CA ASP A 61 -11.89 -5.29 0.95
C ASP A 61 -11.25 -4.46 2.04
N VAL A 62 -9.94 -4.28 2.00
CA VAL A 62 -9.20 -3.59 3.06
C VAL A 62 -8.91 -2.16 2.65
N ILE A 63 -9.21 -1.22 3.53
CA ILE A 63 -8.90 0.19 3.37
C ILE A 63 -7.87 0.56 4.45
N ILE A 64 -6.75 1.12 4.01
CA ILE A 64 -5.65 1.51 4.89
C ILE A 64 -5.52 3.02 4.87
N GLU A 65 -5.70 3.63 6.04
CA GLU A 65 -5.44 5.07 6.22
C GLU A 65 -4.03 5.24 6.75
N VAL A 66 -3.19 5.96 6.01
CA VAL A 66 -1.81 6.21 6.40
C VAL A 66 -1.76 7.49 7.22
N ILE A 67 -1.26 7.39 8.45
CA ILE A 67 -1.22 8.51 9.40
C ILE A 67 0.18 8.71 9.95
N ILE A 68 0.37 9.81 10.64
CA ILE A 68 1.64 10.12 11.34
C ILE A 68 1.65 9.48 12.72
#